data_6fe2c4be5c4bee326fa6c8fae94e8225
#
_entry.id   6fe2c4be5c4bee326fa6c8fae94e8225
#
_cell.length_a   1.000
_cell.length_b   1.000
_cell.length_c   1.000
_cell.angle_alpha   90.00
_cell.angle_beta   90.00
_cell.angle_gamma   90.00
#
_symmetry.space_group_name_H-M   'P 1'
#
loop_
_entity.id
_entity.type
_entity.pdbx_description
1 polymer ?
#
loop_
_entity_poly.entity_id
_entity_poly.type
_entity_poly.pdbx_seq_one_letter_code
_entity_poly.pdbx_strand_id
1 'polypeptide(L)'
;MTAVSRTSAGIASVLALAMSFPAVAQDREFGGEIELVDPNVLRVCADPNNMPFSNQAEQGMEQAIAELLADKLDRESVSYSYFPQATGFVRMTLGSNLCDVIISYPQGDELVQNTNAYYRTSYALVYPKDGALAGVTTIADPKLKDKRIGIVAGTPPATYLARAGLIGRAKPYQLMIDTRVDNSAKSMIDDLGTGDIDAAVLWGPMAGYYAKLADADYTVVPLVAEGPGPALAYRITMGVRASDQEWKRTLNRAIRDYQGEINEILLAYGVPLLDEADEPILSQSGKTAQDLPLPQKAQAADVTAPADATDTAASPEPKG
;
A
#
# COMPACT_ATOMS: atom_id res chain seq x y z
N MET A 1 71.37 -82.68 27.82
CA MET A 1 72.08 -82.39 26.54
C MET A 1 71.00 -82.04 25.54
N THR A 2 70.54 -80.83 25.55
CA THR A 2 69.42 -80.47 24.72
C THR A 2 69.73 -79.13 24.02
N ALA A 3 69.70 -79.19 22.68
CA ALA A 3 69.93 -78.06 21.80
C ALA A 3 68.67 -77.22 21.68
N VAL A 4 68.81 -75.91 21.85
CA VAL A 4 67.75 -74.94 21.68
C VAL A 4 67.89 -74.31 20.28
N SER A 5 66.89 -74.52 19.40
CA SER A 5 66.78 -73.89 18.12
C SER A 5 66.07 -72.50 18.26
N ARG A 6 66.73 -71.46 17.71
CA ARG A 6 66.13 -70.08 17.63
C ARG A 6 65.53 -69.90 16.25
N THR A 7 64.22 -69.73 16.19
CA THR A 7 63.52 -69.32 14.97
C THR A 7 63.32 -67.77 15.01
N SER A 8 63.85 -67.10 13.98
CA SER A 8 63.74 -65.67 13.74
C SER A 8 62.41 -65.38 13.09
N ALA A 9 61.57 -64.57 13.72
CA ALA A 9 60.32 -64.05 13.14
C ALA A 9 60.63 -62.72 12.45
N GLY A 10 60.38 -62.65 11.15
CA GLY A 10 60.47 -61.41 10.37
C GLY A 10 59.21 -60.55 10.56
N ILE A 11 59.41 -59.32 10.93
CA ILE A 11 58.36 -58.32 11.03
C ILE A 11 58.23 -57.68 9.65
N ALA A 12 57.08 -57.93 8.99
CA ALA A 12 56.69 -57.22 7.78
C ALA A 12 55.94 -55.93 8.19
N SER A 13 56.56 -54.76 7.99
CA SER A 13 55.96 -53.45 8.17
C SER A 13 55.06 -53.14 6.97
N VAL A 14 53.75 -53.15 7.20
CA VAL A 14 52.74 -52.65 6.26
C VAL A 14 52.63 -51.12 6.43
N LEU A 15 53.10 -50.36 5.45
CA LEU A 15 53.00 -48.95 5.36
C LEU A 15 51.56 -48.62 4.90
N ALA A 16 50.66 -48.21 5.80
CA ALA A 16 49.33 -47.74 5.46
C ALA A 16 49.44 -46.29 4.96
N LEU A 17 49.26 -46.07 3.67
CA LEU A 17 49.11 -44.75 3.06
C LEU A 17 47.73 -44.18 3.43
N ALA A 18 47.66 -43.29 4.39
CA ALA A 18 46.46 -42.54 4.71
C ALA A 18 46.21 -41.50 3.59
N MET A 19 45.28 -41.78 2.68
CA MET A 19 44.76 -40.80 1.75
C MET A 19 43.83 -39.85 2.53
N SER A 20 44.33 -38.66 2.86
CA SER A 20 43.54 -37.56 3.37
C SER A 20 42.71 -36.99 2.22
N PHE A 21 41.42 -37.35 2.13
CA PHE A 21 40.46 -36.63 1.32
C PHE A 21 40.14 -35.31 2.02
N PRO A 22 40.27 -34.16 1.34
CA PRO A 22 39.71 -32.93 1.90
C PRO A 22 38.21 -33.13 2.03
N ALA A 23 37.68 -33.09 3.25
CA ALA A 23 36.26 -32.93 3.50
C ALA A 23 35.88 -31.54 2.97
N VAL A 24 35.30 -31.50 1.78
CA VAL A 24 34.55 -30.32 1.35
C VAL A 24 33.37 -30.27 2.29
N ALA A 25 33.45 -29.37 3.28
CA ALA A 25 32.31 -28.98 4.06
C ALA A 25 31.33 -28.37 3.05
N GLN A 26 30.33 -29.13 2.64
CA GLN A 26 29.14 -28.60 2.05
C GLN A 26 28.46 -27.85 3.21
N ASP A 27 28.58 -26.53 3.23
CA ASP A 27 27.67 -25.66 3.94
C ASP A 27 26.28 -25.95 3.38
N ARG A 28 25.62 -26.96 3.93
CA ARG A 28 24.20 -27.12 3.82
C ARG A 28 23.63 -25.99 4.69
N GLU A 29 23.29 -24.89 4.07
CA GLU A 29 22.30 -23.95 4.62
C GLU A 29 21.02 -24.76 4.91
N PHE A 30 20.98 -25.36 6.08
CA PHE A 30 19.77 -25.98 6.60
C PHE A 30 18.84 -24.85 7.03
N GLY A 31 17.78 -24.59 6.21
CA GLY A 31 16.65 -23.81 6.63
C GLY A 31 16.32 -22.53 5.86
N GLY A 32 16.85 -22.31 4.68
CA GLY A 32 16.26 -21.32 3.77
C GLY A 32 14.92 -21.86 3.29
N GLU A 33 13.81 -21.29 3.76
CA GLU A 33 12.52 -21.51 3.08
C GLU A 33 12.71 -21.09 1.62
N ILE A 34 12.25 -21.93 0.69
CA ILE A 34 12.33 -21.64 -0.74
C ILE A 34 11.40 -20.48 -1.01
N GLU A 35 11.95 -19.33 -1.41
CA GLU A 35 11.13 -18.20 -1.85
C GLU A 35 10.45 -18.54 -3.18
N LEU A 36 9.14 -18.31 -3.26
CA LEU A 36 8.33 -18.57 -4.44
C LEU A 36 8.16 -17.32 -5.31
N VAL A 37 9.04 -16.33 -5.15
CA VAL A 37 9.04 -15.10 -5.92
C VAL A 37 9.48 -15.37 -7.36
N ASP A 38 8.71 -14.89 -8.32
CA ASP A 38 9.05 -15.01 -9.74
C ASP A 38 10.28 -14.13 -10.06
N PRO A 39 11.36 -14.68 -10.63
CA PRO A 39 12.55 -13.91 -10.93
C PRO A 39 12.41 -13.00 -12.16
N ASN A 40 11.47 -13.27 -13.06
CA ASN A 40 11.31 -12.57 -14.32
C ASN A 40 10.11 -11.61 -14.31
N VAL A 41 9.05 -11.95 -13.57
CA VAL A 41 7.82 -11.19 -13.52
C VAL A 41 7.64 -10.54 -12.15
N LEU A 42 7.37 -9.24 -12.11
CA LEU A 42 6.93 -8.58 -10.89
C LEU A 42 5.43 -8.85 -10.69
N ARG A 43 5.08 -9.78 -9.79
CA ARG A 43 3.69 -10.16 -9.51
C ARG A 43 3.13 -9.32 -8.36
N VAL A 44 2.18 -8.46 -8.66
CA VAL A 44 1.60 -7.48 -7.73
C VAL A 44 0.19 -7.86 -7.33
N CYS A 45 -0.11 -7.79 -6.03
CA CYS A 45 -1.46 -7.90 -5.50
C CYS A 45 -2.12 -6.52 -5.57
N ALA A 46 -3.26 -6.40 -6.24
CA ALA A 46 -3.91 -5.12 -6.51
C ALA A 46 -5.43 -5.18 -6.30
N ASP A 47 -6.02 -4.03 -6.02
CA ASP A 47 -7.48 -3.88 -6.02
C ASP A 47 -7.97 -3.58 -7.45
N PRO A 48 -9.09 -4.18 -7.88
CA PRO A 48 -9.61 -3.97 -9.23
C PRO A 48 -10.14 -2.54 -9.48
N ASN A 49 -10.51 -1.79 -8.46
CA ASN A 49 -11.10 -0.45 -8.61
C ASN A 49 -10.99 0.42 -7.34
N ASN A 50 -9.79 0.69 -6.88
CA ASN A 50 -9.50 1.49 -5.68
C ASN A 50 -8.54 2.65 -5.96
N MET A 51 -8.98 3.59 -6.80
CA MET A 51 -8.16 4.77 -7.12
C MET A 51 -7.96 5.69 -5.88
N PRO A 52 -6.79 6.29 -5.74
CA PRO A 52 -5.63 6.34 -6.63
C PRO A 52 -4.67 5.14 -6.57
N PHE A 53 -4.95 4.11 -5.76
CA PHE A 53 -4.05 2.99 -5.54
C PHE A 53 -3.92 2.13 -6.80
N SER A 54 -4.99 1.46 -7.20
CA SER A 54 -4.99 0.55 -8.33
C SER A 54 -6.37 0.40 -8.98
N ASN A 55 -6.39 0.03 -10.26
CA ASN A 55 -7.56 -0.44 -10.97
C ASN A 55 -7.18 -1.44 -12.07
N GLN A 56 -8.18 -2.11 -12.68
CA GLN A 56 -7.94 -3.07 -13.76
C GLN A 56 -7.44 -2.44 -15.06
N ALA A 57 -7.59 -1.14 -15.24
CA ALA A 57 -7.05 -0.39 -16.38
C ALA A 57 -5.59 0.04 -16.16
N GLU A 58 -4.96 -0.37 -15.04
CA GLU A 58 -3.57 -0.11 -14.68
C GLU A 58 -3.22 1.40 -14.61
N GLN A 59 -4.11 2.18 -14.01
CA GLN A 59 -4.03 3.64 -13.98
C GLN A 59 -3.63 4.21 -12.61
N GLY A 60 -3.47 3.36 -11.59
CA GLY A 60 -3.19 3.78 -10.23
C GLY A 60 -1.72 4.04 -9.93
N MET A 61 -1.46 4.67 -8.80
CA MET A 61 -0.10 4.94 -8.33
C MET A 61 0.69 3.67 -8.01
N GLU A 62 0.01 2.60 -7.57
CA GLU A 62 0.66 1.32 -7.31
C GLU A 62 1.14 0.66 -8.59
N GLN A 63 0.37 0.79 -9.69
CA GLN A 63 0.82 0.33 -11.00
C GLN A 63 2.01 1.16 -11.50
N ALA A 64 2.00 2.47 -11.31
CA ALA A 64 3.14 3.32 -11.68
C ALA A 64 4.41 2.98 -10.88
N ILE A 65 4.27 2.68 -9.58
CA ILE A 65 5.40 2.22 -8.73
C ILE A 65 5.85 0.81 -9.16
N ALA A 66 4.93 -0.08 -9.50
CA ALA A 66 5.25 -1.42 -9.96
C ALA A 66 6.00 -1.39 -11.31
N GLU A 67 5.58 -0.55 -12.24
CA GLU A 67 6.28 -0.30 -13.52
C GLU A 67 7.72 0.21 -13.27
N LEU A 68 7.88 1.19 -12.37
CA LEU A 68 9.20 1.68 -11.95
C LEU A 68 10.06 0.55 -11.36
N LEU A 69 9.52 -0.22 -10.42
CA LEU A 69 10.26 -1.31 -9.76
C LEU A 69 10.63 -2.42 -10.74
N ALA A 70 9.75 -2.75 -11.69
CA ALA A 70 10.05 -3.75 -12.71
C ALA A 70 11.23 -3.32 -13.58
N ASP A 71 11.24 -2.06 -14.05
CA ASP A 71 12.36 -1.47 -14.80
C ASP A 71 13.67 -1.52 -13.98
N LYS A 72 13.64 -1.08 -12.73
CA LYS A 72 14.83 -0.97 -11.86
C LYS A 72 15.35 -2.32 -11.34
N LEU A 73 14.54 -3.36 -11.37
CA LEU A 73 14.91 -4.71 -10.94
C LEU A 73 15.07 -5.68 -12.10
N ASP A 74 15.16 -5.16 -13.34
CA ASP A 74 15.34 -5.95 -14.58
C ASP A 74 14.29 -7.07 -14.74
N ARG A 75 13.01 -6.77 -14.36
CA ARG A 75 11.89 -7.69 -14.58
C ARG A 75 11.36 -7.52 -16.00
N GLU A 76 11.06 -8.63 -16.68
CA GLU A 76 10.57 -8.64 -18.05
C GLU A 76 9.17 -8.02 -18.20
N SER A 77 8.36 -8.14 -17.14
CA SER A 77 6.98 -7.65 -17.10
C SER A 77 6.44 -7.48 -15.68
N VAL A 78 5.29 -6.80 -15.59
CA VAL A 78 4.46 -6.75 -14.38
C VAL A 78 3.19 -7.56 -14.62
N SER A 79 2.73 -8.27 -13.62
CA SER A 79 1.42 -8.92 -13.63
C SER A 79 0.65 -8.61 -12.36
N TYR A 80 -0.68 -8.55 -12.46
CA TYR A 80 -1.54 -8.16 -11.34
C TYR A 80 -2.52 -9.27 -10.97
N SER A 81 -2.63 -9.53 -9.66
CA SER A 81 -3.66 -10.40 -9.09
C SER A 81 -4.68 -9.53 -8.38
N TYR A 82 -5.85 -9.39 -9.00
CA TYR A 82 -6.89 -8.48 -8.53
C TYR A 82 -7.85 -9.15 -7.53
N PHE A 83 -8.00 -8.50 -6.38
CA PHE A 83 -9.01 -8.82 -5.38
C PHE A 83 -9.42 -7.54 -4.65
N PRO A 84 -10.71 -7.32 -4.31
CA PRO A 84 -11.12 -6.13 -3.56
C PRO A 84 -10.37 -6.00 -2.24
N GLN A 85 -9.88 -4.79 -1.93
CA GLN A 85 -9.12 -4.47 -0.71
C GLN A 85 -10.06 -4.41 0.51
N ALA A 86 -10.71 -5.55 0.78
CA ALA A 86 -11.64 -5.80 1.86
C ALA A 86 -11.17 -7.00 2.69
N THR A 87 -12.05 -7.55 3.53
CA THR A 87 -11.73 -8.73 4.36
C THR A 87 -11.21 -9.88 3.51
N GLY A 88 -9.99 -10.32 3.80
CA GLY A 88 -9.37 -11.48 3.15
C GLY A 88 -8.43 -11.15 1.99
N PHE A 89 -8.21 -9.89 1.64
CA PHE A 89 -7.32 -9.48 0.54
C PHE A 89 -5.95 -10.19 0.60
N VAL A 90 -5.21 -10.05 1.70
CA VAL A 90 -3.89 -10.68 1.87
C VAL A 90 -3.96 -12.19 1.69
N ARG A 91 -4.94 -12.83 2.32
CA ARG A 91 -5.08 -14.30 2.27
C ARG A 91 -5.40 -14.81 0.86
N MET A 92 -6.26 -14.08 0.14
CA MET A 92 -6.73 -14.48 -1.20
C MET A 92 -5.75 -14.12 -2.32
N THR A 93 -4.76 -13.29 -2.05
CA THR A 93 -3.76 -12.86 -3.04
C THR A 93 -2.36 -13.32 -2.63
N LEU A 94 -1.68 -12.57 -1.78
CA LEU A 94 -0.30 -12.83 -1.34
C LEU A 94 -0.16 -14.21 -0.66
N GLY A 95 -1.06 -14.53 0.27
CA GLY A 95 -1.09 -15.80 1.00
C GLY A 95 -1.42 -17.01 0.14
N SER A 96 -2.06 -16.81 -1.01
CA SER A 96 -2.35 -17.85 -2.01
C SER A 96 -1.28 -17.94 -3.11
N ASN A 97 -0.14 -17.25 -2.96
CA ASN A 97 0.97 -17.21 -3.93
C ASN A 97 0.55 -16.71 -5.33
N LEU A 98 -0.50 -15.93 -5.45
CA LEU A 98 -0.94 -15.35 -6.72
C LEU A 98 -0.13 -14.11 -7.10
N CYS A 99 0.54 -13.49 -6.14
CA CYS A 99 1.40 -12.31 -6.27
C CYS A 99 2.54 -12.38 -5.25
N ASP A 100 3.53 -11.50 -5.36
CA ASP A 100 4.73 -11.50 -4.53
C ASP A 100 4.89 -10.22 -3.70
N VAL A 101 4.09 -9.20 -3.99
CA VAL A 101 4.14 -7.93 -3.27
C VAL A 101 2.78 -7.22 -3.26
N ILE A 102 2.47 -6.61 -2.13
CA ILE A 102 1.44 -5.58 -1.98
C ILE A 102 2.18 -4.24 -1.91
N ILE A 103 1.90 -3.31 -2.81
CA ILE A 103 2.68 -2.07 -2.91
C ILE A 103 2.39 -1.13 -1.74
N SER A 104 1.13 -0.85 -1.40
CA SER A 104 0.80 0.06 -0.28
C SER A 104 0.16 -0.72 0.87
N TYR A 105 0.93 -0.89 1.95
CA TYR A 105 0.46 -1.61 3.14
C TYR A 105 0.85 -0.88 4.42
N PRO A 106 -0.06 -0.70 5.40
CA PRO A 106 0.25 -0.03 6.65
C PRO A 106 1.35 -0.76 7.43
N GLN A 107 2.29 -0.02 7.98
CA GLN A 107 3.33 -0.59 8.84
C GLN A 107 2.74 -1.16 10.13
N GLY A 108 3.18 -2.34 10.52
CA GLY A 108 2.84 -2.96 11.80
C GLY A 108 1.67 -3.95 11.77
N ASP A 109 1.08 -4.21 10.61
CA ASP A 109 0.10 -5.28 10.45
C ASP A 109 0.83 -6.63 10.32
N GLU A 110 0.42 -7.63 11.12
CA GLU A 110 1.07 -8.93 11.22
C GLU A 110 0.71 -9.91 10.09
N LEU A 111 -0.24 -9.55 9.23
CA LEU A 111 -0.65 -10.41 8.11
C LEU A 111 0.43 -10.51 7.02
N VAL A 112 1.39 -9.58 7.00
CA VAL A 112 2.50 -9.55 6.05
C VAL A 112 3.82 -9.23 6.75
N GLN A 113 4.94 -9.53 6.08
CA GLN A 113 6.23 -8.94 6.43
C GLN A 113 6.35 -7.59 5.76
N ASN A 114 6.45 -6.53 6.57
CA ASN A 114 6.62 -5.18 6.07
C ASN A 114 8.07 -4.94 5.60
N THR A 115 8.24 -4.26 4.46
CA THR A 115 9.50 -3.62 4.09
C THR A 115 9.79 -2.42 5.01
N ASN A 116 10.88 -1.69 4.78
CA ASN A 116 11.02 -0.34 5.31
C ASN A 116 9.86 0.52 4.79
N ALA A 117 9.40 1.45 5.62
CA ALA A 117 8.43 2.44 5.16
C ALA A 117 9.06 3.30 4.07
N TYR A 118 8.31 3.59 3.02
CA TYR A 118 8.77 4.38 1.90
C TYR A 118 7.97 5.66 1.68
N TYR A 119 6.82 5.79 2.35
CA TYR A 119 6.17 7.08 2.50
C TYR A 119 5.36 7.15 3.79
N ARG A 120 5.08 8.37 4.20
CA ARG A 120 4.19 8.70 5.31
C ARG A 120 3.14 9.68 4.84
N THR A 121 1.91 9.46 5.25
CA THR A 121 0.77 10.30 4.93
C THR A 121 -0.25 10.23 6.06
N SER A 122 -1.27 11.09 6.04
CA SER A 122 -2.30 11.14 7.07
C SER A 122 -3.70 11.16 6.48
N TYR A 123 -4.71 11.05 7.34
CA TYR A 123 -6.03 11.54 6.99
C TYR A 123 -5.97 13.03 6.67
N ALA A 124 -6.90 13.51 5.84
CA ALA A 124 -6.95 14.89 5.42
C ALA A 124 -8.37 15.47 5.54
N LEU A 125 -8.43 16.76 5.86
CA LEU A 125 -9.63 17.59 5.76
C LEU A 125 -9.67 18.23 4.39
N VAL A 126 -10.79 18.11 3.68
CA VAL A 126 -11.01 18.68 2.35
C VAL A 126 -12.19 19.65 2.41
N TYR A 127 -12.04 20.82 1.83
CA TYR A 127 -13.08 21.84 1.72
C TYR A 127 -12.86 22.76 0.51
N PRO A 128 -13.88 23.47 0.01
CA PRO A 128 -13.72 24.43 -1.08
C PRO A 128 -12.69 25.50 -0.76
N LYS A 129 -11.74 25.75 -1.68
CA LYS A 129 -10.60 26.65 -1.48
C LYS A 129 -11.01 28.08 -1.12
N ASP A 130 -11.99 28.61 -1.85
CA ASP A 130 -12.48 29.97 -1.70
C ASP A 130 -13.84 29.98 -0.97
N GLY A 131 -13.86 29.54 0.29
CA GLY A 131 -15.10 29.40 1.03
C GLY A 131 -15.00 29.85 2.50
N ALA A 132 -16.10 29.67 3.24
CA ALA A 132 -16.18 30.00 4.67
C ALA A 132 -15.14 29.22 5.52
N LEU A 133 -14.61 28.14 5.02
CA LEU A 133 -13.62 27.28 5.68
C LEU A 133 -12.17 27.60 5.30
N ALA A 134 -11.93 28.63 4.48
CA ALA A 134 -10.57 29.03 4.11
C ALA A 134 -9.69 29.25 5.35
N GLY A 135 -8.50 28.61 5.35
CA GLY A 135 -7.54 28.68 6.46
C GLY A 135 -7.82 27.74 7.64
N VAL A 136 -8.83 26.86 7.58
CA VAL A 136 -9.02 25.79 8.57
C VAL A 136 -7.93 24.75 8.41
N THR A 137 -7.24 24.42 9.53
CA THR A 137 -6.13 23.47 9.54
C THR A 137 -6.31 22.31 10.53
N THR A 138 -7.39 22.32 11.32
CA THR A 138 -7.67 21.33 12.37
C THR A 138 -9.16 21.05 12.47
N ILE A 139 -9.53 19.85 12.90
CA ILE A 139 -10.94 19.45 13.18
C ILE A 139 -11.55 20.29 14.30
N ALA A 140 -10.73 20.78 15.23
CA ALA A 140 -11.19 21.59 16.36
C ALA A 140 -11.49 23.05 16.00
N ASP A 141 -11.30 23.49 14.74
CA ASP A 141 -11.54 24.88 14.33
C ASP A 141 -13.02 25.26 14.52
N PRO A 142 -13.32 26.39 15.20
CA PRO A 142 -14.69 26.86 15.43
C PRO A 142 -15.52 27.06 14.16
N LYS A 143 -14.90 27.33 13.01
CA LYS A 143 -15.59 27.46 11.71
C LYS A 143 -16.33 26.19 11.29
N LEU A 144 -15.92 25.02 11.84
CA LEU A 144 -16.56 23.74 11.55
C LEU A 144 -17.83 23.47 12.38
N LYS A 145 -18.10 24.25 13.43
CA LYS A 145 -19.15 23.98 14.43
C LYS A 145 -20.53 23.70 13.87
N ASP A 146 -20.93 24.41 12.83
CA ASP A 146 -22.27 24.28 12.24
C ASP A 146 -22.24 23.62 10.85
N LYS A 147 -21.14 23.00 10.50
CA LYS A 147 -20.90 22.39 9.19
C LYS A 147 -21.30 20.92 9.15
N ARG A 148 -21.74 20.47 7.99
CA ARG A 148 -21.96 19.07 7.68
C ARG A 148 -20.63 18.48 7.20
N ILE A 149 -20.09 17.55 7.95
CA ILE A 149 -18.77 16.97 7.65
C ILE A 149 -18.94 15.52 7.22
N GLY A 150 -18.49 15.21 6.01
CA GLY A 150 -18.40 13.83 5.55
C GLY A 150 -17.29 13.09 6.29
N ILE A 151 -17.57 11.86 6.75
CA ILE A 151 -16.63 11.01 7.46
C ILE A 151 -16.84 9.53 7.11
N VAL A 152 -15.77 8.80 6.87
CA VAL A 152 -15.86 7.35 6.77
C VAL A 152 -16.04 6.76 8.17
N ALA A 153 -17.17 6.10 8.41
CA ALA A 153 -17.54 5.57 9.72
C ALA A 153 -16.51 4.54 10.22
N GLY A 154 -16.18 4.60 11.51
CA GLY A 154 -15.22 3.67 12.14
C GLY A 154 -13.74 4.02 11.92
N THR A 155 -13.45 5.11 11.21
CA THR A 155 -12.06 5.57 11.03
C THR A 155 -11.59 6.46 12.19
N PRO A 156 -10.26 6.56 12.43
CA PRO A 156 -9.68 7.35 13.53
C PRO A 156 -10.18 8.79 13.64
N PRO A 157 -10.38 9.56 12.55
CA PRO A 157 -10.89 10.94 12.64
C PRO A 157 -12.26 11.07 13.29
N ALA A 158 -13.10 10.04 13.28
CA ALA A 158 -14.41 10.08 13.94
C ALA A 158 -14.31 10.37 15.45
N THR A 159 -13.23 9.94 16.11
CA THR A 159 -12.96 10.25 17.52
C THR A 159 -12.74 11.75 17.73
N TYR A 160 -12.05 12.41 16.82
CA TYR A 160 -11.78 13.85 16.90
C TYR A 160 -13.03 14.66 16.60
N LEU A 161 -13.83 14.26 15.59
CA LEU A 161 -15.16 14.86 15.34
C LEU A 161 -16.08 14.76 16.55
N ALA A 162 -16.10 13.61 17.23
CA ALA A 162 -16.90 13.42 18.44
C ALA A 162 -16.45 14.35 19.58
N ARG A 163 -15.16 14.50 19.80
CA ARG A 163 -14.59 15.40 20.82
C ARG A 163 -14.85 16.87 20.53
N ALA A 164 -14.81 17.25 19.25
CA ALA A 164 -15.15 18.60 18.80
C ALA A 164 -16.67 18.88 18.81
N GLY A 165 -17.51 17.88 19.15
CA GLY A 165 -18.98 18.02 19.15
C GLY A 165 -19.59 18.05 17.75
N LEU A 166 -18.86 17.60 16.71
CA LEU A 166 -19.27 17.68 15.31
C LEU A 166 -19.99 16.42 14.80
N ILE A 167 -19.89 15.30 15.55
CA ILE A 167 -20.41 14.00 15.09
C ILE A 167 -21.92 13.98 14.84
N GLY A 168 -22.69 14.79 15.54
CA GLY A 168 -24.16 14.85 15.40
C GLY A 168 -24.64 15.42 14.06
N ARG A 169 -23.77 16.09 13.31
CA ARG A 169 -24.03 16.62 11.95
C ARG A 169 -23.20 15.96 10.88
N ALA A 170 -22.38 14.99 11.26
CA ALA A 170 -21.55 14.28 10.31
C ALA A 170 -22.39 13.38 9.40
N LYS A 171 -22.10 13.39 8.10
CA LYS A 171 -22.63 12.44 7.12
C LYS A 171 -21.71 11.22 7.08
N PRO A 172 -22.17 10.04 7.53
CA PRO A 172 -21.33 8.84 7.52
C PRO A 172 -21.29 8.21 6.14
N TYR A 173 -20.09 7.74 5.74
CA TYR A 173 -19.85 6.88 4.58
C TYR A 173 -19.33 5.53 5.05
N GLN A 174 -19.54 4.49 4.25
CA GLN A 174 -19.15 3.13 4.63
C GLN A 174 -17.63 2.93 4.51
N LEU A 175 -17.03 2.24 5.49
CA LEU A 175 -15.62 1.86 5.46
C LEU A 175 -15.40 0.61 4.60
N MET A 176 -16.23 -0.41 4.79
CA MET A 176 -16.13 -1.69 4.09
C MET A 176 -17.13 -1.71 2.93
N ILE A 177 -16.61 -1.51 1.74
CA ILE A 177 -17.37 -1.50 0.49
C ILE A 177 -16.78 -2.50 -0.50
N ASP A 178 -17.57 -2.93 -1.44
CA ASP A 178 -17.06 -3.62 -2.63
C ASP A 178 -16.60 -2.54 -3.63
N THR A 179 -15.30 -2.36 -3.74
CA THR A 179 -14.68 -1.33 -4.59
C THR A 179 -15.05 -1.48 -6.06
N ARG A 180 -15.54 -2.65 -6.50
CA ARG A 180 -16.01 -2.88 -7.87
C ARG A 180 -17.30 -2.12 -8.19
N VAL A 181 -18.10 -1.80 -7.18
CA VAL A 181 -19.44 -1.21 -7.36
C VAL A 181 -19.62 0.13 -6.66
N ASP A 182 -18.79 0.47 -5.66
CA ASP A 182 -18.93 1.69 -4.88
C ASP A 182 -17.57 2.27 -4.49
N ASN A 183 -17.52 3.60 -4.25
CA ASN A 183 -16.34 4.31 -3.79
C ASN A 183 -16.73 5.44 -2.84
N SER A 184 -16.61 5.18 -1.54
CA SER A 184 -16.96 6.15 -0.50
C SER A 184 -16.18 7.46 -0.59
N ALA A 185 -14.92 7.42 -1.03
CA ALA A 185 -14.10 8.63 -1.16
C ALA A 185 -14.57 9.51 -2.32
N LYS A 186 -14.88 8.90 -3.47
CA LYS A 186 -15.45 9.61 -4.62
C LYS A 186 -16.80 10.21 -4.26
N SER A 187 -17.72 9.41 -3.72
CA SER A 187 -19.05 9.88 -3.29
C SER A 187 -18.97 11.04 -2.30
N MET A 188 -17.98 11.03 -1.42
CA MET A 188 -17.77 12.13 -0.45
C MET A 188 -17.33 13.43 -1.14
N ILE A 189 -16.46 13.36 -2.15
CA ILE A 189 -16.04 14.57 -2.91
C ILE A 189 -17.15 15.05 -3.83
N ASP A 190 -17.94 14.15 -4.43
CA ASP A 190 -19.12 14.51 -5.22
C ASP A 190 -20.17 15.25 -4.35
N ASP A 191 -20.45 14.74 -3.14
CA ASP A 191 -21.34 15.40 -2.17
C ASP A 191 -20.81 16.77 -1.70
N LEU A 192 -19.49 16.93 -1.63
CA LEU A 192 -18.86 18.22 -1.35
C LEU A 192 -19.08 19.19 -2.52
N GLY A 193 -19.00 18.71 -3.76
CA GLY A 193 -19.27 19.49 -4.98
C GLY A 193 -20.73 19.92 -5.12
N THR A 194 -21.68 19.08 -4.72
CA THR A 194 -23.11 19.39 -4.73
C THR A 194 -23.56 20.24 -3.53
N GLY A 195 -22.69 20.39 -2.52
CA GLY A 195 -23.00 21.09 -1.29
C GLY A 195 -23.85 20.28 -0.29
N ASP A 196 -23.94 18.96 -0.45
CA ASP A 196 -24.58 18.08 0.53
C ASP A 196 -23.76 17.96 1.81
N ILE A 197 -22.45 18.18 1.74
CA ILE A 197 -21.53 18.37 2.86
C ILE A 197 -20.73 19.65 2.66
N ASP A 198 -20.23 20.22 3.74
CA ASP A 198 -19.44 21.48 3.72
C ASP A 198 -17.92 21.18 3.77
N ALA A 199 -17.55 20.03 4.30
CA ALA A 199 -16.18 19.53 4.37
C ALA A 199 -16.17 17.99 4.38
N ALA A 200 -15.05 17.39 4.01
CA ALA A 200 -14.84 15.95 4.02
C ALA A 200 -13.59 15.59 4.84
N VAL A 201 -13.65 14.50 5.61
CA VAL A 201 -12.48 13.95 6.29
C VAL A 201 -12.28 12.50 5.84
N LEU A 202 -11.21 12.27 5.08
CA LEU A 202 -10.95 10.97 4.49
C LEU A 202 -9.44 10.68 4.41
N TRP A 203 -9.08 9.48 3.94
CA TRP A 203 -7.69 9.08 3.80
C TRP A 203 -6.95 9.95 2.78
N GLY A 204 -5.78 10.49 3.15
CA GLY A 204 -5.05 11.51 2.42
C GLY A 204 -4.79 11.23 0.94
N PRO A 205 -4.29 10.05 0.54
CA PRO A 205 -4.13 9.71 -0.87
C PRO A 205 -5.43 9.83 -1.67
N MET A 206 -6.55 9.35 -1.14
CA MET A 206 -7.87 9.49 -1.78
C MET A 206 -8.33 10.94 -1.78
N ALA A 207 -8.14 11.67 -0.68
CA ALA A 207 -8.45 13.08 -0.56
C ALA A 207 -7.77 13.91 -1.64
N GLY A 208 -6.45 13.73 -1.79
CA GLY A 208 -5.67 14.48 -2.76
C GLY A 208 -6.03 14.13 -4.20
N TYR A 209 -6.22 12.85 -4.50
CA TYR A 209 -6.55 12.39 -5.85
C TYR A 209 -7.93 12.91 -6.31
N TYR A 210 -8.98 12.66 -5.53
CA TYR A 210 -10.33 13.06 -5.92
C TYR A 210 -10.53 14.57 -5.88
N ALA A 211 -9.84 15.30 -4.98
CA ALA A 211 -9.83 16.76 -5.00
C ALA A 211 -9.20 17.34 -6.28
N LYS A 212 -8.17 16.66 -6.85
CA LYS A 212 -7.54 17.08 -8.12
C LYS A 212 -8.35 16.67 -9.34
N LEU A 213 -9.14 15.60 -9.23
CA LEU A 213 -9.98 15.11 -10.32
C LEU A 213 -11.28 15.92 -10.46
N ALA A 214 -11.74 16.54 -9.37
CA ALA A 214 -12.96 17.32 -9.35
C ALA A 214 -12.85 18.61 -10.18
N ASP A 215 -13.98 19.10 -10.70
CA ASP A 215 -14.05 20.36 -11.46
C ASP A 215 -13.87 21.62 -10.58
N ALA A 216 -14.03 21.48 -9.25
CA ALA A 216 -13.90 22.57 -8.29
C ALA A 216 -12.55 22.57 -7.59
N ASP A 217 -12.04 23.75 -7.21
CA ASP A 217 -10.81 23.89 -6.45
C ASP A 217 -11.05 23.57 -4.96
N TYR A 218 -10.37 22.57 -4.45
CA TYR A 218 -10.38 22.17 -3.05
C TYR A 218 -9.04 22.40 -2.36
N THR A 219 -9.10 22.73 -1.07
CA THR A 219 -7.95 22.68 -0.16
C THR A 219 -7.94 21.32 0.52
N VAL A 220 -6.77 20.65 0.49
CA VAL A 220 -6.52 19.39 1.18
C VAL A 220 -5.52 19.62 2.29
N VAL A 221 -5.95 19.46 3.53
CA VAL A 221 -5.15 19.71 4.74
C VAL A 221 -4.83 18.41 5.44
N PRO A 222 -3.57 17.97 5.48
CA PRO A 222 -3.15 16.82 6.28
C PRO A 222 -3.46 17.01 7.77
N LEU A 223 -4.07 16.02 8.39
CA LEU A 223 -4.42 16.05 9.81
C LEU A 223 -3.32 15.34 10.61
N VAL A 224 -2.44 16.12 11.25
CA VAL A 224 -1.29 15.60 12.00
C VAL A 224 -1.28 16.03 13.47
N ALA A 225 -1.85 17.18 13.78
CA ALA A 225 -1.77 17.83 15.10
C ALA A 225 -3.13 17.98 15.78
N GLU A 226 -3.93 16.91 15.88
CA GLU A 226 -5.29 16.95 16.44
C GLU A 226 -5.33 16.68 17.97
N GLY A 227 -4.18 16.65 18.64
CA GLY A 227 -4.07 16.37 20.06
C GLY A 227 -4.16 14.88 20.40
N PRO A 228 -4.32 14.50 21.69
CA PRO A 228 -4.32 13.10 22.12
C PRO A 228 -5.45 12.31 21.46
N GLY A 229 -5.15 11.10 20.95
CA GLY A 229 -6.14 10.25 20.32
C GLY A 229 -5.52 9.15 19.46
N PRO A 230 -6.33 8.43 18.66
CA PRO A 230 -5.81 7.46 17.71
C PRO A 230 -4.94 8.14 16.66
N ALA A 231 -3.95 7.41 16.12
CA ALA A 231 -3.08 7.94 15.08
C ALA A 231 -3.88 8.37 13.85
N LEU A 232 -3.52 9.52 13.28
CA LEU A 232 -4.07 10.03 12.01
C LEU A 232 -3.07 9.92 10.87
N ALA A 233 -1.77 9.81 11.17
CA ALA A 233 -0.71 9.63 10.21
C ALA A 233 -0.10 8.23 10.31
N TYR A 234 0.21 7.65 9.15
CA TYR A 234 0.71 6.28 9.05
C TYR A 234 1.91 6.22 8.12
N ARG A 235 2.85 5.34 8.48
CA ARG A 235 3.93 4.91 7.61
C ARG A 235 3.44 3.76 6.73
N ILE A 236 3.71 3.88 5.44
CA ILE A 236 3.30 2.89 4.44
C ILE A 236 4.53 2.15 3.94
N THR A 237 4.37 0.84 3.83
CA THR A 237 5.39 -0.14 3.45
C THR A 237 4.90 -0.94 2.25
N MET A 238 5.76 -1.77 1.70
CA MET A 238 5.33 -2.88 0.86
C MET A 238 5.17 -4.13 1.74
N GLY A 239 4.18 -4.96 1.43
CA GLY A 239 3.91 -6.21 2.12
C GLY A 239 4.38 -7.41 1.31
N VAL A 240 5.14 -8.34 1.94
CA VAL A 240 5.58 -9.60 1.36
C VAL A 240 5.25 -10.77 2.28
N ARG A 241 5.36 -12.02 1.81
CA ARG A 241 5.21 -13.19 2.66
C ARG A 241 6.34 -13.30 3.68
N ALA A 242 6.07 -13.95 4.80
CA ALA A 242 7.08 -14.19 5.85
C ALA A 242 8.28 -15.02 5.36
N SER A 243 8.07 -15.92 4.39
CA SER A 243 9.10 -16.70 3.72
C SER A 243 10.06 -15.89 2.87
N ASP A 244 9.62 -14.76 2.32
CA ASP A 244 10.29 -14.06 1.22
C ASP A 244 11.28 -12.98 1.74
N GLN A 245 12.28 -13.40 2.49
CA GLN A 245 13.21 -12.49 3.18
C GLN A 245 14.23 -11.85 2.22
N GLU A 246 14.71 -12.56 1.19
CA GLU A 246 15.60 -11.98 0.18
C GLU A 246 14.85 -10.99 -0.72
N TRP A 247 13.61 -11.33 -1.07
CA TRP A 247 12.74 -10.42 -1.79
C TRP A 247 12.50 -9.11 -1.01
N LYS A 248 12.18 -9.23 0.28
CA LYS A 248 12.08 -8.08 1.18
C LYS A 248 13.35 -7.22 1.18
N ARG A 249 14.55 -7.84 1.24
CA ARG A 249 15.82 -7.12 1.20
C ARG A 249 16.02 -6.41 -0.14
N THR A 250 15.62 -7.05 -1.23
CA THR A 250 15.67 -6.49 -2.59
C THR A 250 14.77 -5.27 -2.71
N LEU A 251 13.52 -5.36 -2.26
CA LEU A 251 12.60 -4.23 -2.21
C LEU A 251 13.11 -3.09 -1.32
N ASN A 252 13.71 -3.40 -0.17
CA ASN A 252 14.30 -2.37 0.71
C ASN A 252 15.47 -1.64 0.05
N ARG A 253 16.27 -2.31 -0.78
CA ARG A 253 17.31 -1.65 -1.59
C ARG A 253 16.68 -0.75 -2.64
N ALA A 254 15.71 -1.27 -3.39
CA ALA A 254 15.01 -0.49 -4.42
C ALA A 254 14.30 0.76 -3.85
N ILE A 255 13.60 0.61 -2.72
CA ILE A 255 12.99 1.74 -2.00
C ILE A 255 14.04 2.82 -1.71
N ARG A 256 15.17 2.45 -1.10
CA ARG A 256 16.23 3.41 -0.75
C ARG A 256 16.84 4.08 -1.98
N ASP A 257 17.11 3.30 -3.02
CA ASP A 257 17.86 3.76 -4.18
C ASP A 257 17.00 4.60 -5.14
N TYR A 258 15.67 4.40 -5.13
CA TYR A 258 14.70 5.07 -6.02
C TYR A 258 13.63 5.88 -5.26
N GLN A 259 13.90 6.24 -4.00
CA GLN A 259 12.95 7.00 -3.16
C GLN A 259 12.47 8.31 -3.83
N GLY A 260 13.36 8.98 -4.56
CA GLY A 260 13.04 10.23 -5.26
C GLY A 260 11.98 10.03 -6.34
N GLU A 261 12.16 9.02 -7.20
CA GLU A 261 11.19 8.70 -8.25
C GLU A 261 9.84 8.23 -7.67
N ILE A 262 9.88 7.44 -6.61
CA ILE A 262 8.67 7.01 -5.89
C ILE A 262 7.91 8.22 -5.33
N ASN A 263 8.59 9.17 -4.71
CA ASN A 263 7.97 10.39 -4.18
C ASN A 263 7.31 11.21 -5.29
N GLU A 264 7.96 11.38 -6.45
CA GLU A 264 7.38 12.10 -7.59
C GLU A 264 6.10 11.43 -8.09
N ILE A 265 6.07 10.09 -8.17
CA ILE A 265 4.86 9.35 -8.53
C ILE A 265 3.75 9.65 -7.51
N LEU A 266 4.00 9.46 -6.23
CA LEU A 266 3.01 9.67 -5.17
C LEU A 266 2.46 11.10 -5.17
N LEU A 267 3.34 12.10 -5.27
CA LEU A 267 2.96 13.52 -5.32
C LEU A 267 2.11 13.84 -6.56
N ALA A 268 2.45 13.28 -7.72
CA ALA A 268 1.68 13.47 -8.94
C ALA A 268 0.24 12.94 -8.80
N TYR A 269 0.05 11.83 -8.10
CA TYR A 269 -1.28 11.29 -7.78
C TYR A 269 -2.00 12.04 -6.65
N GLY A 270 -1.42 13.11 -6.10
CA GLY A 270 -2.06 13.94 -5.08
C GLY A 270 -1.84 13.47 -3.64
N VAL A 271 -0.96 12.48 -3.41
CA VAL A 271 -0.69 11.99 -2.06
C VAL A 271 -0.03 13.09 -1.21
N PRO A 272 -0.64 13.51 -0.09
CA PRO A 272 -0.02 14.48 0.81
C PRO A 272 1.09 13.78 1.60
N LEU A 273 2.30 13.81 1.05
CA LEU A 273 3.47 13.20 1.68
C LEU A 273 3.96 14.04 2.84
N LEU A 274 4.34 13.36 3.92
CA LEU A 274 4.85 13.95 5.15
C LEU A 274 6.23 13.37 5.48
N ASP A 275 7.11 14.21 6.00
CA ASP A 275 8.36 13.78 6.60
C ASP A 275 8.16 13.33 8.06
N GLU A 276 9.23 12.98 8.75
CA GLU A 276 9.18 12.55 10.15
C GLU A 276 8.83 13.66 11.14
N ALA A 277 8.91 14.94 10.71
CA ALA A 277 8.53 16.11 11.50
C ALA A 277 7.09 16.57 11.21
N ASP A 278 6.31 15.80 10.45
CA ASP A 278 4.97 16.13 9.97
C ASP A 278 4.92 17.28 8.95
N GLU A 279 6.07 17.66 8.38
CA GLU A 279 6.14 18.69 7.35
C GLU A 279 5.89 18.10 5.96
N PRO A 280 5.24 18.86 5.04
CA PRO A 280 5.00 18.40 3.70
C PRO A 280 6.27 18.17 2.89
N ILE A 281 6.38 17.00 2.28
CA ILE A 281 7.43 16.72 1.28
C ILE A 281 7.01 17.34 -0.06
N LEU A 282 7.93 18.10 -0.65
CA LEU A 282 7.73 18.73 -1.96
C LEU A 282 8.38 17.90 -3.08
N SER A 283 7.88 18.09 -4.30
CA SER A 283 8.48 17.54 -5.51
C SER A 283 9.89 18.15 -5.75
N GLN A 284 10.67 17.55 -6.64
CA GLN A 284 11.95 18.10 -7.08
C GLN A 284 11.84 19.51 -7.66
N SER A 285 10.67 19.87 -8.17
CA SER A 285 10.36 21.22 -8.66
C SER A 285 9.88 22.18 -7.56
N GLY A 286 9.87 21.77 -6.29
CA GLY A 286 9.41 22.57 -5.16
C GLY A 286 7.89 22.74 -5.06
N LYS A 287 7.12 21.89 -5.76
CA LYS A 287 5.66 21.93 -5.75
C LYS A 287 5.07 20.96 -4.73
N THR A 288 3.91 21.33 -4.18
CA THR A 288 3.11 20.43 -3.35
C THR A 288 2.40 19.38 -4.22
N ALA A 289 1.86 18.34 -3.59
CA ALA A 289 1.03 17.35 -4.27
C ALA A 289 -0.17 17.98 -5.00
N GLN A 290 -0.75 19.05 -4.47
CA GLN A 290 -1.90 19.74 -5.06
C GLN A 290 -1.54 20.58 -6.31
N ASP A 291 -0.30 21.06 -6.40
CA ASP A 291 0.17 21.91 -7.51
C ASP A 291 0.67 21.12 -8.73
N LEU A 292 0.85 19.81 -8.59
CA LEU A 292 1.25 18.94 -9.69
C LEU A 292 0.02 18.49 -10.50
N PRO A 293 0.11 18.40 -11.84
CA PRO A 293 -0.98 17.79 -12.61
C PRO A 293 -1.10 16.29 -12.34
N LEU A 294 -2.33 15.76 -12.39
CA LEU A 294 -2.52 14.32 -12.42
C LEU A 294 -1.89 13.71 -13.70
N PRO A 295 -1.28 12.54 -13.63
CA PRO A 295 -0.85 11.80 -14.82
C PRO A 295 -2.04 11.58 -15.78
N GLN A 296 -1.82 11.66 -17.08
CA GLN A 296 -2.89 11.44 -18.08
C GLN A 296 -3.59 10.10 -17.89
N LYS A 297 -2.84 9.06 -17.58
CA LYS A 297 -3.34 7.70 -17.27
C LYS A 297 -4.33 7.73 -16.11
N ALA A 298 -4.05 8.52 -15.06
CA ALA A 298 -4.90 8.67 -13.88
C ALA A 298 -6.16 9.50 -14.12
N GLN A 299 -6.11 10.49 -15.02
CA GLN A 299 -7.28 11.31 -15.39
C GLN A 299 -8.33 10.49 -16.15
N ALA A 300 -7.92 9.52 -16.95
CA ALA A 300 -8.80 8.66 -17.73
C ALA A 300 -9.58 7.64 -16.88
N ALA A 301 -9.19 7.42 -15.63
CA ALA A 301 -9.79 6.40 -14.77
C ALA A 301 -11.27 6.70 -14.41
N ASP A 302 -11.67 7.97 -14.40
CA ASP A 302 -13.06 8.36 -14.05
C ASP A 302 -14.04 8.17 -15.24
N VAL A 303 -13.53 8.07 -16.47
CA VAL A 303 -14.36 7.93 -17.68
C VAL A 303 -14.79 6.47 -17.92
N THR A 304 -14.13 5.50 -17.29
CA THR A 304 -14.34 4.07 -17.50
C THR A 304 -15.12 3.35 -16.40
N ALA A 305 -15.71 4.08 -15.44
CA ALA A 305 -16.66 3.49 -14.51
C ALA A 305 -17.85 2.93 -15.30
N PRO A 306 -18.24 1.64 -15.13
CA PRO A 306 -19.34 1.06 -15.90
C PRO A 306 -20.63 1.81 -15.54
N ALA A 307 -21.11 2.60 -16.51
CA ALA A 307 -22.50 3.00 -16.56
C ALA A 307 -23.31 1.72 -16.84
N ASP A 308 -24.30 1.44 -15.97
CA ASP A 308 -25.30 0.38 -16.14
C ASP A 308 -24.89 -1.07 -15.87
N ALA A 309 -24.99 -1.44 -14.59
CA ALA A 309 -25.47 -2.77 -14.21
C ALA A 309 -26.94 -2.66 -13.74
N THR A 310 -27.80 -2.04 -14.58
CA THR A 310 -29.24 -2.16 -14.41
C THR A 310 -29.73 -3.28 -15.34
N ASP A 311 -30.35 -4.25 -14.68
CA ASP A 311 -31.35 -5.18 -15.24
C ASP A 311 -30.86 -6.41 -16.04
N THR A 312 -30.78 -7.53 -15.32
CA THR A 312 -31.45 -8.77 -15.72
C THR A 312 -31.42 -9.81 -14.60
N ALA A 313 -32.21 -9.60 -13.56
CA ALA A 313 -32.67 -10.70 -12.71
C ALA A 313 -34.11 -10.98 -13.06
N ALA A 314 -34.35 -11.69 -14.16
CA ALA A 314 -35.62 -12.38 -14.40
C ALA A 314 -35.69 -13.56 -13.45
N SER A 315 -36.53 -13.48 -12.43
CA SER A 315 -36.94 -14.61 -11.59
C SER A 315 -37.67 -15.65 -12.46
N PRO A 316 -37.37 -16.94 -12.35
CA PRO A 316 -38.25 -17.96 -12.90
C PRO A 316 -39.44 -18.14 -11.96
N GLU A 317 -40.66 -17.95 -12.51
CA GLU A 317 -41.92 -18.35 -11.86
C GLU A 317 -41.93 -19.83 -11.50
N PRO A 318 -42.48 -20.20 -10.33
CA PRO A 318 -42.69 -21.60 -10.01
C PRO A 318 -43.91 -22.12 -10.79
N LYS A 319 -43.72 -23.07 -11.68
CA LYS A 319 -44.80 -23.88 -12.22
C LYS A 319 -45.30 -24.86 -11.15
N GLY A 320 -46.61 -24.85 -10.96
CA GLY A 320 -47.45 -25.58 -10.03
C GLY A 320 -47.35 -27.11 -10.01
#